data_96415c47309c8da0faafaeb1d4611a5d
#
_entry.id   96415c47309c8da0faafaeb1d4611a5d
#
_cell.length_a   1.000
_cell.length_b   1.000
_cell.length_c   1.000
_cell.angle_alpha   90.00
_cell.angle_beta   90.00
_cell.angle_gamma   90.00
#
_symmetry.space_group_name_H-M   'P 1'
#
loop_
_entity.id
_entity.type
_entity.pdbx_description
1 polymer ?
#
loop_
_entity_poly.entity_id
_entity_poly.type
_entity_poly.pdbx_seq_one_letter_code
_entity_poly.pdbx_strand_id
1 'polypeptide(L)'
;MKRFKLLPILFAGILIASMTSCENQDVEFPNYEGGTTVYFAYQYPVRTIVLGDDTYDTTLDNEHRCEIYATMGGVYKNQKNISIDIAVDNGLCDKLFFEDGSPVQAMPSNYYTLGGNQIILDKKMQGAVGVQLQDAFFSDPEALKKTYVIPLLMTKVQNADSILSGRHLIQNAPRTYSEAWDIQPQDFVLYAVKFINPWHAKYLRRGVDLVTENGVTTTNVRHKPHVENDELCSLTTASLKVTKFPVKTTIPDGAGGIQTLTCDLLLTFNDNNECTISTNTQGYTASGSGKFVKNGEKNSWGNKDRNAMYLEYNINFGTKQYATKDTLVVQTRGIDAEWFVPTYKN
;
A
#
# COMPACT_ATOMS: atom_id res chain seq x y z
N MET A 1 3.89 66.84 -48.28
CA MET A 1 3.22 65.94 -47.28
C MET A 1 3.16 64.51 -47.79
N LYS A 2 4.22 63.73 -47.63
CA LYS A 2 4.28 62.27 -47.94
C LYS A 2 5.30 61.60 -47.01
N ARG A 3 5.01 61.47 -45.70
CA ARG A 3 5.90 60.79 -44.74
C ARG A 3 5.14 59.99 -43.70
N PHE A 4 4.09 59.26 -44.05
CA PHE A 4 3.33 58.50 -43.04
C PHE A 4 2.89 57.08 -43.45
N LYS A 5 3.54 56.42 -44.40
CA LYS A 5 3.18 55.07 -44.85
C LYS A 5 4.25 53.97 -44.55
N LEU A 6 5.41 54.30 -44.01
CA LEU A 6 6.48 53.34 -43.75
C LEU A 6 6.44 52.77 -42.33
N LEU A 7 5.85 53.46 -41.35
CA LEU A 7 5.82 53.04 -39.95
C LEU A 7 4.98 51.79 -39.70
N PRO A 8 3.77 51.59 -40.28
CA PRO A 8 3.00 50.36 -40.02
C PRO A 8 3.59 49.11 -40.70
N ILE A 9 4.35 49.26 -41.82
CA ILE A 9 5.01 48.13 -42.48
C ILE A 9 6.22 47.65 -41.65
N LEU A 10 6.94 48.57 -41.01
CA LEU A 10 8.05 48.21 -40.12
C LEU A 10 7.56 47.47 -38.85
N PHE A 11 6.42 47.88 -38.28
CA PHE A 11 5.80 47.22 -37.14
C PHE A 11 5.24 45.85 -37.49
N ALA A 12 4.65 45.65 -38.66
CA ALA A 12 4.18 44.34 -39.13
C ALA A 12 5.34 43.36 -39.38
N GLY A 13 6.49 43.85 -39.90
CA GLY A 13 7.70 43.05 -40.11
C GLY A 13 8.33 42.57 -38.83
N ILE A 14 8.31 43.36 -37.75
CA ILE A 14 8.84 42.97 -36.43
C ILE A 14 7.92 41.96 -35.73
N LEU A 15 6.59 42.07 -35.92
CA LEU A 15 5.64 41.11 -35.35
C LEU A 15 5.71 39.72 -36.01
N ILE A 16 6.06 39.64 -37.27
CA ILE A 16 6.21 38.38 -38.02
C ILE A 16 7.55 37.69 -37.66
N ALA A 17 8.61 38.48 -37.40
CA ALA A 17 9.91 37.93 -36.97
C ALA A 17 9.90 37.36 -35.54
N SER A 18 8.94 37.74 -34.69
CA SER A 18 8.84 37.22 -33.33
C SER A 18 8.05 35.89 -33.21
N MET A 19 7.45 35.41 -34.30
CA MET A 19 6.71 34.14 -34.32
C MET A 19 7.55 32.94 -34.76
N THR A 20 8.81 33.12 -35.12
CA THR A 20 9.69 32.00 -35.51
C THR A 20 10.63 31.52 -34.41
N SER A 21 10.42 31.97 -33.16
CA SER A 21 11.27 31.62 -32.05
C SER A 21 10.55 30.73 -31.05
N CYS A 22 10.22 29.51 -31.42
CA CYS A 22 10.05 28.33 -30.57
C CYS A 22 9.88 27.10 -31.45
N GLU A 23 10.86 26.81 -32.31
CA GLU A 23 11.10 25.41 -32.62
C GLU A 23 11.85 24.84 -31.41
N ASN A 24 11.12 24.09 -30.55
CA ASN A 24 11.76 23.13 -29.73
C ASN A 24 12.48 22.17 -30.68
N GLN A 25 13.76 22.42 -30.91
CA GLN A 25 14.60 21.39 -31.52
C GLN A 25 14.49 20.17 -30.59
N ASP A 26 13.95 19.08 -31.08
CA ASP A 26 14.09 17.77 -30.45
C ASP A 26 15.60 17.51 -30.34
N VAL A 27 16.15 17.83 -29.15
CA VAL A 27 17.55 17.52 -28.85
C VAL A 27 17.60 16.02 -28.69
N GLU A 28 18.00 15.30 -29.74
CA GLU A 28 18.29 13.88 -29.64
C GLU A 28 19.57 13.72 -28.81
N PHE A 29 19.41 13.27 -27.58
CA PHE A 29 20.55 12.86 -26.77
C PHE A 29 21.06 11.49 -27.26
N PRO A 30 22.36 11.29 -27.37
CA PRO A 30 22.91 10.00 -27.76
C PRO A 30 22.58 8.93 -26.74
N ASN A 31 22.37 7.69 -27.20
CA ASN A 31 22.28 6.55 -26.32
C ASN A 31 23.59 6.37 -25.53
N TYR A 32 23.48 5.74 -24.36
CA TYR A 32 24.63 5.44 -23.52
C TYR A 32 25.58 4.46 -24.26
N GLU A 33 26.88 4.79 -24.36
CA GLU A 33 27.88 3.98 -25.07
C GLU A 33 28.09 2.59 -24.46
N GLY A 34 27.79 2.43 -23.15
CA GLY A 34 27.85 1.14 -22.44
C GLY A 34 26.74 0.16 -22.81
N GLY A 35 25.85 0.52 -23.75
CA GLY A 35 24.77 -0.33 -24.22
C GLY A 35 23.54 -0.36 -23.30
N THR A 36 22.62 -1.27 -23.62
CA THR A 36 21.36 -1.44 -22.92
C THR A 36 21.51 -2.41 -21.75
N THR A 37 21.00 -2.03 -20.57
CA THR A 37 21.07 -2.83 -19.35
C THR A 37 19.68 -3.02 -18.74
N VAL A 38 19.34 -4.23 -18.35
CA VAL A 38 18.08 -4.54 -17.65
C VAL A 38 18.31 -4.72 -16.15
N TYR A 39 17.30 -4.35 -15.33
CA TYR A 39 17.41 -4.42 -13.88
C TYR A 39 16.05 -4.30 -13.21
N PHE A 40 15.99 -4.63 -11.90
CA PHE A 40 14.90 -4.23 -11.02
C PHE A 40 15.21 -2.86 -10.43
N ALA A 41 14.29 -1.89 -10.60
CA ALA A 41 14.52 -0.52 -10.12
C ALA A 41 14.57 -0.43 -8.59
N TYR A 42 13.86 -1.34 -7.90
CA TYR A 42 13.82 -1.43 -6.44
C TYR A 42 14.05 -2.88 -6.03
N GLN A 43 14.97 -3.11 -5.08
CA GLN A 43 15.31 -4.45 -4.59
C GLN A 43 14.43 -4.90 -3.43
N TYR A 44 13.82 -3.97 -2.67
CA TYR A 44 13.12 -4.25 -1.42
C TYR A 44 11.75 -3.56 -1.32
N PRO A 45 10.90 -3.63 -2.36
CA PRO A 45 9.58 -3.01 -2.33
C PRO A 45 8.61 -3.82 -1.45
N VAL A 46 7.63 -3.13 -0.85
CA VAL A 46 6.52 -3.74 -0.14
C VAL A 46 5.22 -3.46 -0.89
N ARG A 47 4.56 -4.51 -1.34
CA ARG A 47 3.25 -4.44 -1.98
C ARG A 47 2.15 -4.75 -0.97
N THR A 48 1.27 -3.79 -0.73
CA THR A 48 0.03 -4.04 0.00
C THR A 48 -1.08 -4.34 -1.01
N ILE A 49 -1.66 -5.53 -0.94
CA ILE A 49 -2.88 -5.89 -1.70
C ILE A 49 -4.06 -5.23 -0.99
N VAL A 50 -4.75 -4.33 -1.67
CA VAL A 50 -5.84 -3.53 -1.12
C VAL A 50 -7.17 -4.09 -1.61
N LEU A 51 -7.79 -4.97 -0.80
CA LEU A 51 -9.09 -5.53 -1.15
C LEU A 51 -10.19 -4.50 -0.95
N GLY A 52 -11.21 -4.54 -1.80
CA GLY A 52 -12.29 -3.55 -1.83
C GLY A 52 -11.95 -2.32 -2.67
N ASP A 53 -12.77 -1.27 -2.54
CA ASP A 53 -12.61 -0.03 -3.32
C ASP A 53 -11.60 0.93 -2.65
N ASP A 54 -10.87 1.68 -3.49
CA ASP A 54 -10.05 2.82 -3.07
C ASP A 54 -10.20 3.97 -4.09
N THR A 55 -9.45 5.06 -3.90
CA THR A 55 -9.40 6.21 -4.81
C THR A 55 -8.68 5.92 -6.14
N TYR A 56 -7.92 4.83 -6.19
CA TYR A 56 -7.23 4.31 -7.38
C TYR A 56 -7.79 2.92 -7.78
N ASP A 57 -7.35 2.43 -8.92
CA ASP A 57 -7.81 1.13 -9.45
C ASP A 57 -7.26 -0.03 -8.61
N THR A 58 -8.16 -0.77 -7.96
CA THR A 58 -7.89 -1.96 -7.16
C THR A 58 -8.32 -3.27 -7.85
N THR A 59 -8.54 -3.24 -9.16
CA THR A 59 -9.02 -4.41 -9.92
C THR A 59 -8.10 -5.62 -9.75
N LEU A 60 -6.79 -5.45 -9.95
CA LEU A 60 -5.82 -6.53 -9.77
C LEU A 60 -5.81 -7.05 -8.32
N ASP A 61 -5.87 -6.15 -7.34
CA ASP A 61 -5.88 -6.52 -5.92
C ASP A 61 -7.12 -7.37 -5.56
N ASN A 62 -8.30 -6.98 -6.07
CA ASN A 62 -9.54 -7.73 -5.89
C ASN A 62 -9.56 -9.07 -6.63
N GLU A 63 -8.75 -9.21 -7.69
CA GLU A 63 -8.48 -10.49 -8.36
C GLU A 63 -7.38 -11.31 -7.65
N HIS A 64 -6.89 -10.85 -6.49
CA HIS A 64 -5.77 -11.43 -5.75
C HIS A 64 -4.48 -11.48 -6.57
N ARG A 65 -4.20 -10.44 -7.36
CA ARG A 65 -3.08 -10.36 -8.29
C ARG A 65 -2.22 -9.14 -8.03
N CYS A 66 -0.95 -9.26 -8.37
CA CYS A 66 -0.03 -8.13 -8.49
C CYS A 66 0.99 -8.40 -9.60
N GLU A 67 1.86 -7.43 -9.85
CA GLU A 67 2.88 -7.51 -10.90
C GLU A 67 4.24 -7.08 -10.36
N ILE A 68 5.29 -7.80 -10.76
CA ILE A 68 6.69 -7.48 -10.45
C ILE A 68 7.34 -6.96 -11.72
N TYR A 69 7.73 -5.69 -11.69
CA TYR A 69 8.26 -4.97 -12.84
C TYR A 69 9.78 -5.02 -12.92
N ALA A 70 10.30 -5.28 -14.12
CA ALA A 70 11.67 -5.00 -14.50
C ALA A 70 11.72 -3.80 -15.45
N THR A 71 12.84 -3.12 -15.51
CA THR A 71 13.08 -1.98 -16.37
C THR A 71 14.41 -2.09 -17.11
N MET A 72 14.68 -1.15 -17.96
CA MET A 72 15.94 -1.03 -18.69
C MET A 72 16.46 0.40 -18.72
N GLY A 73 17.75 0.52 -18.96
CA GLY A 73 18.44 1.79 -19.21
C GLY A 73 19.38 1.70 -20.41
N GLY A 74 20.06 2.81 -20.70
CA GLY A 74 21.05 2.92 -21.78
C GLY A 74 20.49 3.48 -23.09
N VAL A 75 19.16 3.62 -23.22
CA VAL A 75 18.48 4.23 -24.39
C VAL A 75 17.30 5.09 -23.93
N TYR A 76 16.95 6.08 -24.73
CA TYR A 76 15.76 6.90 -24.48
C TYR A 76 14.46 6.21 -24.88
N LYS A 77 14.52 5.31 -25.85
CA LYS A 77 13.37 4.57 -26.36
C LYS A 77 13.76 3.16 -26.69
N ASN A 78 13.08 2.19 -26.13
CA ASN A 78 13.23 0.79 -26.49
C ASN A 78 12.49 0.51 -27.82
N GLN A 79 13.20 -0.05 -28.78
CA GLN A 79 12.63 -0.49 -30.07
C GLN A 79 12.65 -2.02 -30.23
N LYS A 80 13.15 -2.75 -29.22
CA LYS A 80 13.35 -4.19 -29.27
C LYS A 80 12.35 -4.91 -28.36
N ASN A 81 12.09 -6.17 -28.68
CA ASN A 81 11.46 -7.11 -27.75
C ASN A 81 12.57 -7.75 -26.92
N ILE A 82 12.71 -7.28 -25.67
CA ILE A 82 13.70 -7.80 -24.73
C ILE A 82 13.03 -8.85 -23.85
N SER A 83 13.68 -10.02 -23.73
CA SER A 83 13.25 -11.11 -22.85
C SER A 83 14.24 -11.29 -21.72
N ILE A 84 13.77 -11.28 -20.50
CA ILE A 84 14.55 -11.44 -19.26
C ILE A 84 14.10 -12.75 -18.62
N ASP A 85 14.96 -13.75 -18.58
CA ASP A 85 14.70 -15.00 -17.85
C ASP A 85 14.86 -14.74 -16.35
N ILE A 86 13.87 -15.16 -15.56
CA ILE A 86 13.84 -15.01 -14.10
C ILE A 86 13.68 -16.36 -13.42
N ALA A 87 14.23 -16.47 -12.22
CA ALA A 87 14.07 -17.63 -11.34
C ALA A 87 13.73 -17.18 -9.91
N VAL A 88 12.97 -18.01 -9.19
CA VAL A 88 12.80 -17.86 -7.74
C VAL A 88 14.06 -18.40 -7.06
N ASP A 89 14.73 -17.56 -6.27
CA ASP A 89 15.94 -17.92 -5.53
C ASP A 89 15.75 -17.64 -4.04
N ASN A 90 15.34 -18.65 -3.30
CA ASN A 90 15.10 -18.54 -1.86
C ASN A 90 16.38 -18.24 -1.06
N GLY A 91 17.56 -18.53 -1.60
CA GLY A 91 18.85 -18.21 -0.98
C GLY A 91 19.09 -16.71 -0.81
N LEU A 92 18.36 -15.87 -1.55
CA LEU A 92 18.39 -14.41 -1.36
C LEU A 92 17.85 -13.96 0.00
N CYS A 93 17.08 -14.81 0.70
CA CYS A 93 16.54 -14.53 2.02
C CYS A 93 17.46 -14.98 3.16
N ASP A 94 18.54 -15.71 2.86
CA ASP A 94 19.42 -16.29 3.87
C ASP A 94 20.11 -15.20 4.71
N LYS A 95 20.04 -15.35 6.04
CA LYS A 95 20.63 -14.44 7.03
C LYS A 95 20.13 -12.99 6.94
N LEU A 96 18.95 -12.77 6.35
CA LEU A 96 18.35 -11.47 6.15
C LEU A 96 17.22 -11.22 7.16
N PHE A 97 17.20 -10.01 7.72
CA PHE A 97 16.24 -9.62 8.76
C PHE A 97 15.62 -8.26 8.42
N PHE A 98 14.35 -8.10 8.78
CA PHE A 98 13.69 -6.79 8.75
C PHE A 98 14.23 -5.88 9.87
N GLU A 99 13.83 -4.60 9.85
CA GLU A 99 14.26 -3.59 10.83
C GLU A 99 13.83 -3.91 12.27
N ASP A 100 12.74 -4.65 12.45
CA ASP A 100 12.24 -5.12 13.75
C ASP A 100 12.97 -6.38 14.26
N GLY A 101 13.92 -6.89 13.48
CA GLY A 101 14.71 -8.08 13.81
C GLY A 101 14.04 -9.42 13.45
N SER A 102 12.84 -9.41 12.88
CA SER A 102 12.20 -10.62 12.35
C SER A 102 12.89 -11.09 11.07
N PRO A 103 12.98 -12.42 10.82
CA PRO A 103 13.64 -12.93 9.62
C PRO A 103 12.82 -12.63 8.36
N VAL A 104 13.50 -12.28 7.26
CA VAL A 104 12.90 -12.23 5.93
C VAL A 104 12.68 -13.65 5.45
N GLN A 105 11.43 -14.00 5.12
CA GLN A 105 11.08 -15.36 4.71
C GLN A 105 10.69 -15.39 3.24
N ALA A 106 11.23 -16.35 2.49
CA ALA A 106 10.74 -16.62 1.16
C ALA A 106 9.27 -17.07 1.24
N MET A 107 8.41 -16.50 0.40
CA MET A 107 6.99 -16.85 0.35
C MET A 107 6.83 -18.33 -0.01
N PRO A 108 6.03 -19.12 0.76
CA PRO A 108 5.76 -20.50 0.43
C PRO A 108 5.22 -20.68 -0.98
N SER A 109 5.69 -21.68 -1.71
CA SER A 109 5.32 -21.90 -3.11
C SER A 109 3.82 -22.18 -3.36
N ASN A 110 3.09 -22.60 -2.32
CA ASN A 110 1.64 -22.79 -2.36
C ASN A 110 0.85 -21.49 -2.08
N TYR A 111 1.51 -20.35 -1.80
CA TYR A 111 0.86 -19.06 -1.57
C TYR A 111 0.72 -18.23 -2.84
N TYR A 112 1.47 -18.53 -3.89
CA TYR A 112 1.43 -17.79 -5.15
C TYR A 112 1.76 -18.63 -6.37
N THR A 113 1.44 -18.09 -7.55
CA THR A 113 1.86 -18.64 -8.84
C THR A 113 2.37 -17.48 -9.69
N LEU A 114 3.54 -17.64 -10.29
CA LEU A 114 4.05 -16.69 -11.29
C LEU A 114 3.40 -16.95 -12.65
N GLY A 115 3.09 -15.88 -13.38
CA GLY A 115 2.54 -15.95 -14.74
C GLY A 115 3.52 -16.47 -15.81
N GLY A 116 4.76 -16.75 -15.40
CA GLY A 116 5.81 -17.31 -16.26
C GLY A 116 7.19 -17.17 -15.64
N ASN A 117 8.19 -17.62 -16.34
CA ASN A 117 9.61 -17.53 -15.97
C ASN A 117 10.36 -16.44 -16.76
N GLN A 118 9.65 -15.56 -17.44
CA GLN A 118 10.21 -14.45 -18.22
C GLN A 118 9.46 -13.16 -18.00
N ILE A 119 10.20 -12.04 -18.04
CA ILE A 119 9.66 -10.70 -18.14
C ILE A 119 9.97 -10.18 -19.54
N ILE A 120 8.92 -9.74 -20.27
CA ILE A 120 9.04 -9.24 -21.64
C ILE A 120 8.87 -7.73 -21.66
N LEU A 121 9.85 -7.02 -22.20
CA LEU A 121 9.78 -5.61 -22.52
C LEU A 121 9.45 -5.46 -24.01
N ASP A 122 8.16 -5.48 -24.37
CA ASP A 122 7.69 -5.35 -25.75
C ASP A 122 7.75 -3.90 -26.21
N LYS A 123 8.91 -3.47 -26.71
CA LYS A 123 9.20 -2.09 -27.17
C LYS A 123 8.86 -1.03 -26.11
N LYS A 124 8.79 -1.42 -24.84
CA LYS A 124 8.54 -0.54 -23.68
C LYS A 124 9.80 -0.50 -22.81
N MET A 125 9.94 0.54 -22.00
CA MET A 125 11.03 0.66 -21.04
C MET A 125 10.85 -0.25 -19.83
N GLN A 126 9.65 -0.81 -19.64
CA GLN A 126 9.29 -1.69 -18.54
C GLN A 126 8.47 -2.87 -19.01
N GLY A 127 8.59 -3.98 -18.31
CA GLY A 127 7.75 -5.17 -18.45
C GLY A 127 7.53 -5.79 -17.08
N ALA A 128 6.57 -6.71 -16.97
CA ALA A 128 6.24 -7.33 -15.70
C ALA A 128 6.01 -8.83 -15.83
N VAL A 129 6.19 -9.54 -14.70
CA VAL A 129 5.63 -10.88 -14.49
C VAL A 129 4.44 -10.76 -13.56
N GLY A 130 3.31 -11.36 -13.93
CA GLY A 130 2.13 -11.44 -13.08
C GLY A 130 2.36 -12.40 -11.91
N VAL A 131 1.75 -12.07 -10.77
CA VAL A 131 1.70 -12.91 -9.58
C VAL A 131 0.24 -13.13 -9.24
N GLN A 132 -0.21 -14.38 -9.17
CA GLN A 132 -1.51 -14.77 -8.63
C GLN A 132 -1.32 -15.28 -7.22
N LEU A 133 -1.92 -14.59 -6.24
CA LEU A 133 -1.93 -15.02 -4.84
C LEU A 133 -3.04 -16.04 -4.61
N GLN A 134 -2.78 -17.03 -3.75
CA GLN A 134 -3.67 -18.14 -3.46
C GLN A 134 -4.39 -17.95 -2.12
N ASP A 135 -5.51 -18.64 -1.91
CA ASP A 135 -6.29 -18.57 -0.66
C ASP A 135 -5.46 -18.90 0.58
N ALA A 136 -4.44 -19.74 0.44
CA ALA A 136 -3.53 -20.09 1.52
C ALA A 136 -2.75 -18.87 2.05
N PHE A 137 -2.36 -17.91 1.17
CA PHE A 137 -1.75 -16.65 1.57
C PHE A 137 -2.70 -15.79 2.43
N PHE A 138 -3.95 -15.62 1.99
CA PHE A 138 -4.95 -14.82 2.69
C PHE A 138 -5.45 -15.45 4.00
N SER A 139 -5.20 -16.74 4.19
CA SER A 139 -5.55 -17.48 5.40
C SER A 139 -4.48 -17.41 6.49
N ASP A 140 -3.26 -16.95 6.16
CA ASP A 140 -2.13 -16.86 7.09
C ASP A 140 -2.12 -15.49 7.77
N PRO A 141 -2.18 -15.42 9.13
CA PRO A 141 -2.04 -14.16 9.87
C PRO A 141 -0.72 -13.42 9.61
N GLU A 142 0.36 -14.13 9.28
CA GLU A 142 1.65 -13.51 8.97
C GLU A 142 1.64 -12.75 7.63
N ALA A 143 0.70 -13.03 6.73
CA ALA A 143 0.50 -12.27 5.50
C ALA A 143 -0.10 -10.86 5.72
N LEU A 144 -0.52 -10.53 6.93
CA LEU A 144 -0.91 -9.16 7.32
C LEU A 144 0.29 -8.24 7.55
N LYS A 145 1.47 -8.81 7.62
CA LYS A 145 2.75 -8.13 7.85
C LYS A 145 3.66 -8.31 6.65
N LYS A 146 4.79 -7.63 6.61
CA LYS A 146 5.83 -7.81 5.59
C LYS A 146 6.74 -9.02 5.87
N THR A 147 6.16 -10.16 6.27
CA THR A 147 6.90 -11.38 6.62
C THR A 147 7.48 -12.08 5.42
N TYR A 148 6.67 -12.18 4.35
CA TYR A 148 6.99 -12.96 3.16
C TYR A 148 7.43 -12.08 2.00
N VAL A 149 8.48 -12.54 1.29
CA VAL A 149 8.95 -11.93 0.05
C VAL A 149 8.94 -12.96 -1.09
N ILE A 150 8.70 -12.53 -2.31
CA ILE A 150 8.93 -13.31 -3.52
C ILE A 150 10.34 -12.95 -4.00
N PRO A 151 11.35 -13.85 -3.84
CA PRO A 151 12.73 -13.57 -4.21
C PRO A 151 12.96 -13.95 -5.67
N LEU A 152 13.05 -12.95 -6.55
CA LEU A 152 13.35 -13.18 -7.98
C LEU A 152 14.77 -12.76 -8.32
N LEU A 153 15.41 -13.55 -9.16
CA LEU A 153 16.73 -13.31 -9.74
C LEU A 153 16.63 -13.31 -11.26
N MET A 154 17.21 -12.30 -11.92
CA MET A 154 17.44 -12.32 -13.37
C MET A 154 18.60 -13.25 -13.69
N THR A 155 18.39 -14.23 -14.57
CA THR A 155 19.39 -15.24 -14.89
C THR A 155 19.99 -15.07 -16.29
N LYS A 156 19.20 -14.52 -17.22
CA LYS A 156 19.63 -14.30 -18.61
C LYS A 156 18.80 -13.19 -19.25
N VAL A 157 19.39 -12.49 -20.21
CA VAL A 157 18.69 -11.52 -21.05
C VAL A 157 18.93 -11.82 -22.52
N GLN A 158 17.92 -11.52 -23.35
CA GLN A 158 18.00 -11.56 -24.81
C GLN A 158 17.59 -10.19 -25.37
N ASN A 159 18.28 -9.74 -26.42
CA ASN A 159 18.08 -8.46 -27.10
C ASN A 159 18.40 -7.20 -26.28
N ALA A 160 19.06 -7.35 -25.11
CA ALA A 160 19.77 -6.30 -24.40
C ALA A 160 21.21 -6.75 -24.14
N ASP A 161 22.10 -5.79 -23.84
CA ASP A 161 23.53 -6.04 -23.79
C ASP A 161 23.96 -6.65 -22.45
N SER A 162 23.27 -6.33 -21.35
CA SER A 162 23.65 -6.79 -20.02
C SER A 162 22.50 -6.79 -19.01
N ILE A 163 22.73 -7.50 -17.90
CA ILE A 163 21.96 -7.42 -16.66
C ILE A 163 22.82 -6.66 -15.65
N LEU A 164 22.22 -5.75 -14.87
CA LEU A 164 22.94 -4.97 -13.86
C LEU A 164 23.25 -5.83 -12.62
N SER A 165 24.24 -6.71 -12.77
CA SER A 165 24.64 -7.69 -11.73
C SER A 165 25.61 -7.14 -10.69
N GLY A 166 25.95 -5.85 -10.79
CA GLY A 166 26.86 -5.17 -9.87
C GLY A 166 28.34 -5.52 -10.04
N ARG A 167 29.16 -4.99 -9.12
CA ARG A 167 30.59 -5.31 -9.05
C ARG A 167 30.93 -5.66 -7.60
N HIS A 168 31.31 -6.90 -7.36
CA HIS A 168 31.66 -7.37 -6.02
C HIS A 168 33.08 -6.95 -5.59
N LEU A 169 33.25 -6.69 -4.31
CA LEU A 169 34.53 -6.55 -3.62
C LEU A 169 35.00 -7.91 -3.10
N ILE A 170 34.07 -8.76 -2.67
CA ILE A 170 34.32 -10.11 -2.15
C ILE A 170 33.74 -11.10 -3.14
N GLN A 171 34.58 -11.99 -3.65
CA GLN A 171 34.14 -13.01 -4.62
C GLN A 171 33.07 -13.93 -3.99
N ASN A 172 32.04 -14.26 -4.77
CA ASN A 172 30.91 -15.11 -4.35
C ASN A 172 30.10 -14.57 -3.14
N ALA A 173 30.17 -13.25 -2.90
CA ALA A 173 29.37 -12.64 -1.85
C ALA A 173 27.86 -12.75 -2.14
N PRO A 174 27.02 -12.94 -1.10
CA PRO A 174 25.59 -12.86 -1.27
C PRO A 174 25.15 -11.49 -1.82
N ARG A 175 24.17 -11.46 -2.73
CA ARG A 175 23.66 -10.21 -3.34
C ARG A 175 23.11 -9.23 -2.30
N THR A 176 22.58 -9.75 -1.22
CA THR A 176 21.96 -9.00 -0.13
C THR A 176 22.94 -8.51 0.94
N TYR A 177 24.23 -8.87 0.85
CA TYR A 177 25.27 -8.38 1.74
C TYR A 177 25.94 -7.13 1.13
N SER A 178 25.37 -5.96 1.38
CA SER A 178 25.73 -4.70 0.71
C SER A 178 27.20 -4.30 0.86
N GLU A 179 27.84 -4.62 2.01
CA GLU A 179 29.26 -4.28 2.25
C GLU A 179 30.23 -5.06 1.37
N ALA A 180 29.80 -6.15 0.75
CA ALA A 180 30.62 -6.95 -0.15
C ALA A 180 30.60 -6.47 -1.61
N TRP A 181 29.92 -5.36 -1.90
CA TRP A 181 29.73 -4.85 -3.26
C TRP A 181 30.23 -3.42 -3.40
N ASP A 182 31.01 -3.16 -4.43
CA ASP A 182 31.41 -1.81 -4.84
C ASP A 182 30.30 -1.12 -5.65
N ILE A 183 29.65 -1.88 -6.56
CA ILE A 183 28.43 -1.48 -7.25
C ILE A 183 27.36 -2.49 -6.86
N GLN A 184 26.29 -2.00 -6.24
CA GLN A 184 25.20 -2.88 -5.78
C GLN A 184 24.53 -3.61 -6.95
N PRO A 185 24.26 -4.91 -6.83
CA PRO A 185 23.54 -5.65 -7.85
C PRO A 185 22.07 -5.21 -7.87
N GLN A 186 21.51 -5.08 -9.06
CA GLN A 186 20.09 -4.79 -9.29
C GLN A 186 19.42 -5.90 -10.13
N ASP A 187 20.06 -7.06 -10.20
CA ASP A 187 19.57 -8.24 -10.91
C ASP A 187 18.60 -9.09 -10.09
N PHE A 188 18.25 -8.64 -8.87
CA PHE A 188 17.35 -9.34 -7.97
C PHE A 188 16.31 -8.40 -7.36
N VAL A 189 15.22 -8.98 -6.87
CA VAL A 189 14.22 -8.29 -6.05
C VAL A 189 13.70 -9.21 -4.96
N LEU A 190 13.54 -8.69 -3.74
CA LEU A 190 12.80 -9.30 -2.65
C LEU A 190 11.46 -8.57 -2.54
N TYR A 191 10.46 -9.05 -3.26
CA TYR A 191 9.15 -8.40 -3.36
C TYR A 191 8.27 -8.82 -2.20
N ALA A 192 8.23 -7.99 -1.13
CA ALA A 192 7.40 -8.26 0.03
C ALA A 192 5.92 -8.03 -0.32
N VAL A 193 5.05 -8.93 0.16
CA VAL A 193 3.60 -8.84 -0.06
C VAL A 193 2.86 -8.98 1.25
N LYS A 194 1.92 -8.05 1.48
CA LYS A 194 0.93 -8.09 2.57
C LYS A 194 -0.44 -7.69 2.04
N PHE A 195 -1.49 -7.86 2.83
CA PHE A 195 -2.83 -7.46 2.39
C PHE A 195 -3.60 -6.72 3.49
N ILE A 196 -4.59 -5.95 3.05
CA ILE A 196 -5.64 -5.38 3.90
C ILE A 196 -7.01 -5.74 3.33
N ASN A 197 -7.98 -6.00 4.22
CA ASN A 197 -9.35 -6.31 3.85
C ASN A 197 -10.15 -5.05 3.47
N PRO A 198 -11.38 -5.17 2.90
CA PRO A 198 -12.14 -4.03 2.40
C PRO A 198 -12.51 -2.97 3.45
N TRP A 199 -12.51 -3.33 4.72
CA TRP A 199 -12.95 -2.46 5.83
C TRP A 199 -11.79 -1.83 6.61
N HIS A 200 -10.55 -2.16 6.27
CA HIS A 200 -9.35 -1.52 6.84
C HIS A 200 -9.26 -0.07 6.37
N ALA A 201 -9.41 0.88 7.28
CA ALA A 201 -9.33 2.31 6.98
C ALA A 201 -9.17 3.15 8.25
N LYS A 202 -8.85 4.43 8.06
CA LYS A 202 -9.10 5.48 9.04
C LYS A 202 -10.50 6.02 8.80
N TYR A 203 -11.24 6.21 9.90
CA TYR A 203 -12.64 6.65 9.88
C TYR A 203 -12.84 7.86 10.75
N LEU A 204 -13.74 8.75 10.33
CA LEU A 204 -14.29 9.82 11.13
C LEU A 204 -15.50 9.27 11.89
N ARG A 205 -15.42 9.25 13.22
CA ARG A 205 -16.35 8.57 14.11
C ARG A 205 -17.29 9.54 14.81
N ARG A 206 -18.59 9.32 14.66
CA ARG A 206 -19.65 9.99 15.40
C ARG A 206 -20.66 8.98 15.94
N GLY A 207 -21.38 9.35 16.98
CA GLY A 207 -22.36 8.41 17.53
C GLY A 207 -22.93 8.85 18.88
N VAL A 208 -23.65 7.91 19.49
CA VAL A 208 -24.26 8.09 20.81
C VAL A 208 -23.92 6.91 21.70
N ASP A 209 -23.44 7.20 22.90
CA ASP A 209 -23.20 6.19 23.93
C ASP A 209 -24.22 6.36 25.06
N LEU A 210 -24.86 5.27 25.45
CA LEU A 210 -25.51 5.16 26.77
C LEU A 210 -24.48 4.49 27.70
N VAL A 211 -23.99 5.27 28.66
CA VAL A 211 -22.93 4.82 29.58
C VAL A 211 -23.55 4.55 30.94
N THR A 212 -23.49 3.30 31.38
CA THR A 212 -23.96 2.91 32.72
C THR A 212 -22.77 2.69 33.65
N GLU A 213 -22.69 3.45 34.72
CA GLU A 213 -21.68 3.36 35.79
C GLU A 213 -22.36 3.47 37.14
N ASN A 214 -22.08 2.54 38.07
CA ASN A 214 -22.67 2.47 39.40
C ASN A 214 -24.23 2.53 39.40
N GLY A 215 -24.86 1.92 38.39
CA GLY A 215 -26.32 1.87 38.23
C GLY A 215 -26.93 3.16 37.64
N VAL A 216 -26.15 4.17 37.33
CA VAL A 216 -26.58 5.41 36.70
C VAL A 216 -26.24 5.39 35.22
N THR A 217 -27.25 5.65 34.38
CA THR A 217 -27.05 5.73 32.92
C THR A 217 -27.02 7.18 32.48
N THR A 218 -25.99 7.55 31.74
CA THR A 218 -25.83 8.87 31.11
C THR A 218 -25.73 8.73 29.59
N THR A 219 -26.20 9.74 28.87
CA THR A 219 -26.11 9.81 27.42
C THR A 219 -24.96 10.72 27.02
N ASN A 220 -24.06 10.20 26.20
CA ASN A 220 -22.95 10.96 25.62
C ASN A 220 -23.10 11.00 24.09
N VAL A 221 -23.30 12.18 23.53
CA VAL A 221 -23.38 12.39 22.08
C VAL A 221 -22.03 12.84 21.56
N ARG A 222 -21.47 12.09 20.66
CA ARG A 222 -20.15 12.33 20.03
C ARG A 222 -20.32 12.74 18.58
N HIS A 223 -20.25 14.03 18.29
CA HIS A 223 -20.08 14.55 16.94
C HIS A 223 -19.60 16.00 16.98
N LYS A 224 -19.02 16.47 15.93
CA LYS A 224 -18.70 17.87 15.69
C LYS A 224 -19.68 18.48 14.68
N PRO A 225 -19.76 19.83 14.56
CA PRO A 225 -20.58 20.45 13.51
C PRO A 225 -20.27 19.99 12.10
N HIS A 226 -19.00 19.65 11.83
CA HIS A 226 -18.54 19.15 10.55
C HIS A 226 -17.89 17.76 10.72
N VAL A 227 -18.21 16.83 9.81
CA VAL A 227 -17.75 15.43 9.86
C VAL A 227 -16.23 15.31 9.89
N GLU A 228 -15.52 16.16 9.14
CA GLU A 228 -14.06 16.21 9.06
C GLU A 228 -13.37 16.52 10.40
N ASN A 229 -14.10 17.04 11.37
CA ASN A 229 -13.62 17.37 12.71
C ASN A 229 -14.04 16.32 13.76
N ASP A 230 -14.72 15.24 13.36
CA ASP A 230 -15.10 14.17 14.26
C ASP A 230 -13.87 13.37 14.75
N GLU A 231 -14.08 12.51 15.72
CA GLU A 231 -13.03 11.64 16.25
C GLU A 231 -12.44 10.77 15.16
N LEU A 232 -11.11 10.79 15.01
CA LEU A 232 -10.41 9.89 14.12
C LEU A 232 -10.17 8.55 14.81
N CYS A 233 -10.65 7.47 14.20
CA CYS A 233 -10.38 6.10 14.64
C CYS A 233 -9.87 5.25 13.50
N SER A 234 -9.27 4.10 13.82
CA SER A 234 -8.72 3.18 12.83
C SER A 234 -9.30 1.79 13.01
N LEU A 235 -9.73 1.19 11.91
CA LEU A 235 -10.04 -0.21 11.83
C LEU A 235 -8.91 -0.92 11.07
N THR A 236 -8.37 -1.97 11.65
CA THR A 236 -7.23 -2.71 11.08
C THR A 236 -7.63 -4.14 10.73
N THR A 237 -7.07 -4.67 9.65
CA THR A 237 -7.29 -6.07 9.24
C THR A 237 -6.80 -7.03 10.32
N ALA A 238 -7.63 -7.97 10.72
CA ALA A 238 -7.26 -9.09 11.59
C ALA A 238 -7.29 -10.44 10.82
N SER A 239 -8.11 -10.52 9.78
CA SER A 239 -8.11 -11.60 8.77
C SER A 239 -8.87 -11.12 7.53
N LEU A 240 -9.02 -11.99 6.53
CA LEU A 240 -9.74 -11.68 5.30
C LEU A 240 -11.13 -11.09 5.55
N LYS A 241 -11.86 -11.60 6.54
CA LYS A 241 -13.24 -11.16 6.87
C LYS A 241 -13.37 -10.55 8.26
N VAL A 242 -12.28 -10.34 8.99
CA VAL A 242 -12.32 -9.77 10.35
C VAL A 242 -11.51 -8.50 10.41
N THR A 243 -12.12 -7.46 10.99
CA THR A 243 -11.48 -6.18 11.25
C THR A 243 -11.48 -5.90 12.74
N LYS A 244 -10.38 -5.40 13.26
CA LYS A 244 -10.23 -5.00 14.66
C LYS A 244 -10.49 -3.52 14.82
N PHE A 245 -11.34 -3.15 15.81
CA PHE A 245 -11.67 -1.79 16.18
C PHE A 245 -11.43 -1.59 17.68
N PRO A 246 -10.34 -0.91 18.09
CA PRO A 246 -10.06 -0.64 19.50
C PRO A 246 -10.95 0.49 20.02
N VAL A 247 -11.79 0.17 21.02
CA VAL A 247 -12.62 1.13 21.74
C VAL A 247 -12.03 1.38 23.13
N LYS A 248 -11.90 2.65 23.51
CA LYS A 248 -11.25 3.06 24.75
C LYS A 248 -12.23 3.74 25.69
N THR A 249 -12.03 3.53 26.99
CA THR A 249 -12.67 4.28 28.07
C THR A 249 -11.66 4.60 29.15
N THR A 250 -12.00 5.54 30.02
CA THR A 250 -11.16 5.91 31.17
C THR A 250 -11.90 5.64 32.47
N ILE A 251 -11.16 5.20 33.48
CA ILE A 251 -11.64 5.05 34.88
C ILE A 251 -10.60 5.67 35.82
N PRO A 252 -11.01 6.08 37.05
CA PRO A 252 -10.07 6.44 38.11
C PRO A 252 -9.16 5.24 38.44
N ASP A 253 -7.85 5.50 38.65
CA ASP A 253 -6.86 4.47 39.00
C ASP A 253 -6.78 4.14 40.49
N GLY A 254 -7.60 4.81 41.32
CA GLY A 254 -7.62 4.68 42.78
C GLY A 254 -6.50 5.42 43.52
N ALA A 255 -5.51 5.96 42.80
CA ALA A 255 -4.40 6.76 43.35
C ALA A 255 -4.53 8.27 43.04
N GLY A 256 -5.65 8.69 42.50
CA GLY A 256 -5.93 10.07 42.06
C GLY A 256 -5.58 10.36 40.59
N GLY A 257 -5.20 9.34 39.81
CA GLY A 257 -4.95 9.40 38.38
C GLY A 257 -6.08 8.77 37.55
N ILE A 258 -5.82 8.58 36.26
CA ILE A 258 -6.75 8.02 35.28
C ILE A 258 -6.08 6.83 34.57
N GLN A 259 -6.76 5.69 34.57
CA GLN A 259 -6.40 4.52 33.79
C GLN A 259 -7.22 4.45 32.50
N THR A 260 -6.58 4.20 31.38
CA THR A 260 -7.25 3.92 30.11
C THR A 260 -7.45 2.41 29.94
N LEU A 261 -8.69 2.00 29.73
CA LEU A 261 -9.07 0.65 29.36
C LEU A 261 -9.30 0.57 27.85
N THR A 262 -8.87 -0.50 27.21
CA THR A 262 -9.08 -0.73 25.76
C THR A 262 -9.75 -2.08 25.56
N CYS A 263 -10.85 -2.10 24.82
CA CYS A 263 -11.51 -3.30 24.33
C CYS A 263 -11.35 -3.38 22.81
N ASP A 264 -10.70 -4.40 22.32
CA ASP A 264 -10.57 -4.66 20.89
C ASP A 264 -11.85 -5.35 20.39
N LEU A 265 -12.70 -4.62 19.68
CA LEU A 265 -13.85 -5.19 19.00
C LEU A 265 -13.39 -5.92 17.74
N LEU A 266 -13.92 -7.12 17.52
CA LEU A 266 -13.74 -7.92 16.32
C LEU A 266 -15.05 -7.87 15.50
N LEU A 267 -14.97 -7.22 14.34
CA LEU A 267 -16.07 -7.12 13.39
C LEU A 267 -15.88 -8.21 12.34
N THR A 268 -16.73 -9.25 12.38
CA THR A 268 -16.70 -10.37 11.43
C THR A 268 -17.74 -10.15 10.35
N PHE A 269 -17.31 -9.93 9.13
CA PHE A 269 -18.14 -9.58 7.98
C PHE A 269 -18.56 -10.78 7.15
N ASN A 270 -19.81 -10.74 6.66
CA ASN A 270 -20.32 -11.62 5.62
C ASN A 270 -20.20 -10.97 4.22
N ASP A 271 -20.60 -11.71 3.19
CA ASP A 271 -20.51 -11.26 1.79
C ASP A 271 -21.50 -10.12 1.45
N ASN A 272 -22.47 -9.84 2.31
CA ASN A 272 -23.40 -8.71 2.19
C ASN A 272 -22.90 -7.43 2.91
N ASN A 273 -21.64 -7.41 3.34
CA ASN A 273 -21.04 -6.34 4.14
C ASN A 273 -21.74 -6.09 5.50
N GLU A 274 -22.45 -7.08 6.03
CA GLU A 274 -22.99 -7.07 7.38
C GLU A 274 -21.98 -7.72 8.32
N CYS A 275 -21.86 -7.21 9.56
CA CYS A 275 -20.94 -7.78 10.53
C CYS A 275 -21.62 -8.12 11.86
N THR A 276 -21.09 -9.15 12.50
CA THR A 276 -21.29 -9.42 13.92
C THR A 276 -20.10 -8.84 14.71
N ILE A 277 -20.38 -8.34 15.91
CA ILE A 277 -19.38 -7.72 16.77
C ILE A 277 -19.19 -8.59 17.99
N SER A 278 -17.92 -8.88 18.30
CA SER A 278 -17.48 -9.62 19.49
C SER A 278 -16.16 -9.05 20.00
N THR A 279 -15.60 -9.61 21.07
CA THR A 279 -14.26 -9.29 21.55
C THR A 279 -13.57 -10.54 22.08
N ASN A 280 -12.25 -10.57 21.96
CA ASN A 280 -11.39 -11.54 22.63
C ASN A 280 -10.51 -10.88 23.71
N THR A 281 -10.76 -9.59 24.04
CA THR A 281 -10.03 -8.88 25.08
C THR A 281 -10.40 -9.49 26.44
N GLN A 282 -9.40 -10.02 27.13
CA GLN A 282 -9.59 -10.69 28.42
C GLN A 282 -10.22 -9.74 29.45
N GLY A 283 -11.22 -10.23 30.18
CA GLY A 283 -11.90 -9.47 31.23
C GLY A 283 -13.06 -8.58 30.74
N TYR A 284 -13.28 -8.49 29.42
CA TYR A 284 -14.37 -7.71 28.85
C TYR A 284 -15.30 -8.58 27.99
N THR A 285 -16.52 -8.11 27.81
CA THR A 285 -17.46 -8.71 26.87
C THR A 285 -17.96 -7.64 25.89
N ALA A 286 -18.19 -8.04 24.65
CA ALA A 286 -18.81 -7.19 23.64
C ALA A 286 -19.72 -8.03 22.74
N SER A 287 -20.82 -7.42 22.29
CA SER A 287 -21.73 -8.00 21.32
C SER A 287 -22.42 -6.92 20.52
N GLY A 288 -22.82 -7.21 19.30
CA GLY A 288 -23.50 -6.27 18.44
C GLY A 288 -23.50 -6.68 16.98
N SER A 289 -23.91 -5.75 16.15
CA SER A 289 -23.93 -5.93 14.70
C SER A 289 -23.66 -4.60 14.00
N GLY A 290 -23.39 -4.67 12.71
CA GLY A 290 -23.21 -3.51 11.88
C GLY A 290 -23.27 -3.81 10.40
N LYS A 291 -23.12 -2.78 9.59
CA LYS A 291 -23.12 -2.87 8.14
C LYS A 291 -22.22 -1.82 7.53
N PHE A 292 -21.39 -2.23 6.58
CA PHE A 292 -20.65 -1.31 5.72
C PHE A 292 -21.47 -0.99 4.47
N VAL A 293 -21.62 0.29 4.17
CA VAL A 293 -22.44 0.77 3.04
C VAL A 293 -21.60 1.65 2.13
N LYS A 294 -21.44 1.22 0.88
CA LYS A 294 -20.77 2.02 -0.15
C LYS A 294 -21.56 3.29 -0.40
N ASN A 295 -20.89 4.46 -0.33
CA ASN A 295 -21.51 5.77 -0.45
C ASN A 295 -22.71 5.98 0.54
N GLY A 296 -22.60 5.42 1.75
CA GLY A 296 -23.66 5.46 2.74
C GLY A 296 -23.94 6.87 3.27
N GLU A 297 -22.90 7.67 3.48
CA GLU A 297 -23.02 9.07 3.87
C GLU A 297 -23.00 9.98 2.64
N LYS A 298 -24.16 10.61 2.38
CA LYS A 298 -24.37 11.48 1.23
C LYS A 298 -23.89 12.90 1.51
N ASN A 299 -23.28 13.53 0.50
CA ASN A 299 -22.76 14.89 0.57
C ASN A 299 -21.98 15.16 1.88
N SER A 300 -21.11 14.23 2.24
CA SER A 300 -20.33 14.22 3.45
C SER A 300 -19.09 15.12 3.31
N TRP A 301 -18.02 14.86 4.06
CA TRP A 301 -16.82 15.69 4.04
C TRP A 301 -16.22 15.82 2.62
N GLY A 302 -15.79 17.04 2.28
CA GLY A 302 -15.32 17.38 0.94
C GLY A 302 -16.44 17.42 -0.09
N ASN A 303 -17.71 17.55 0.31
CA ASN A 303 -18.90 17.59 -0.53
C ASN A 303 -19.01 16.35 -1.46
N LYS A 304 -18.66 15.17 -0.96
CA LYS A 304 -18.70 13.90 -1.68
C LYS A 304 -19.45 12.86 -0.90
N ASP A 305 -20.05 11.91 -1.62
CA ASP A 305 -20.56 10.69 -1.02
C ASP A 305 -19.39 9.86 -0.49
N ARG A 306 -19.53 9.34 0.74
CA ARG A 306 -18.49 8.57 1.42
C ARG A 306 -19.00 7.21 1.84
N ASN A 307 -18.12 6.22 1.77
CA ASN A 307 -18.37 4.93 2.36
C ASN A 307 -18.50 5.07 3.87
N ALA A 308 -19.45 4.36 4.47
CA ALA A 308 -19.70 4.43 5.89
C ALA A 308 -19.96 3.06 6.49
N MET A 309 -19.68 2.94 7.78
CA MET A 309 -20.00 1.78 8.59
C MET A 309 -20.92 2.19 9.73
N TYR A 310 -22.05 1.54 9.84
CA TYR A 310 -23.03 1.74 10.89
C TYR A 310 -22.94 0.58 11.87
N LEU A 311 -22.68 0.88 13.14
CA LEU A 311 -22.47 -0.12 14.18
C LEU A 311 -23.45 0.12 15.34
N GLU A 312 -24.01 -0.96 15.88
CA GLU A 312 -24.75 -0.96 17.13
C GLU A 312 -24.21 -2.08 18.02
N TYR A 313 -23.66 -1.71 19.18
CA TYR A 313 -22.96 -2.67 20.02
C TYR A 313 -23.00 -2.30 21.50
N ASN A 314 -22.79 -3.32 22.34
CA ASN A 314 -22.60 -3.20 23.76
C ASN A 314 -21.19 -3.64 24.14
N ILE A 315 -20.57 -2.93 25.10
CA ILE A 315 -19.32 -3.32 25.74
C ILE A 315 -19.49 -3.28 27.24
N ASN A 316 -19.01 -4.32 27.92
CA ASN A 316 -18.88 -4.36 29.37
C ASN A 316 -17.40 -4.33 29.77
N PHE A 317 -16.97 -3.21 30.35
CA PHE A 317 -15.62 -3.02 30.89
C PHE A 317 -15.51 -3.42 32.39
N GLY A 318 -16.53 -4.08 32.93
CA GLY A 318 -16.63 -4.40 34.34
C GLY A 318 -17.37 -3.29 35.12
N THR A 319 -16.71 -2.18 35.42
CA THR A 319 -17.30 -1.04 36.16
C THR A 319 -18.13 -0.14 35.28
N LYS A 320 -17.87 -0.09 33.96
CA LYS A 320 -18.61 0.69 32.98
C LYS A 320 -19.20 -0.18 31.91
N GLN A 321 -20.43 0.07 31.53
CA GLN A 321 -21.12 -0.58 30.42
C GLN A 321 -21.49 0.46 29.37
N TYR A 322 -21.31 0.12 28.11
CA TYR A 322 -21.64 0.97 26.97
C TYR A 322 -22.69 0.30 26.11
N ALA A 323 -23.74 1.02 25.73
CA ALA A 323 -24.57 0.69 24.59
C ALA A 323 -24.40 1.83 23.58
N THR A 324 -23.78 1.50 22.43
CA THR A 324 -23.26 2.47 21.47
C THR A 324 -23.91 2.30 20.10
N LYS A 325 -24.28 3.43 19.49
CA LYS A 325 -24.59 3.52 18.06
C LYS A 325 -23.57 4.43 17.41
N ASP A 326 -22.77 3.88 16.49
CA ASP A 326 -21.70 4.58 15.77
C ASP A 326 -21.99 4.69 14.28
N THR A 327 -21.63 5.83 13.71
CA THR A 327 -21.41 6.02 12.28
C THR A 327 -19.93 6.33 12.07
N LEU A 328 -19.25 5.45 11.32
CA LEU A 328 -17.85 5.60 10.96
C LEU A 328 -17.77 5.95 9.48
N VAL A 329 -17.34 7.16 9.15
CA VAL A 329 -17.23 7.65 7.76
C VAL A 329 -15.80 7.46 7.30
N VAL A 330 -15.59 6.79 6.18
CA VAL A 330 -14.24 6.54 5.65
C VAL A 330 -13.55 7.87 5.35
N GLN A 331 -12.37 8.06 5.93
CA GLN A 331 -11.48 9.17 5.64
C GLN A 331 -10.43 8.76 4.59
N THR A 332 -9.67 7.69 4.85
CA THR A 332 -8.64 7.18 3.94
C THR A 332 -8.31 5.72 4.27
N ARG A 333 -7.92 4.97 3.25
CA ARG A 333 -7.36 3.62 3.45
C ARG A 333 -5.93 3.70 4.01
N GLY A 334 -5.24 4.84 3.82
CA GLY A 334 -3.94 5.13 4.42
C GLY A 334 -2.81 4.24 3.90
N ILE A 335 -2.87 3.87 2.63
CA ILE A 335 -1.85 3.05 1.99
C ILE A 335 -0.90 3.95 1.23
N ASP A 336 0.35 3.95 1.66
CA ASP A 336 1.46 4.65 1.05
C ASP A 336 2.44 3.65 0.41
N ALA A 337 3.27 4.13 -0.51
CA ALA A 337 4.38 3.35 -1.05
C ALA A 337 5.36 3.02 0.09
N GLU A 338 5.72 1.74 0.21
CA GLU A 338 6.54 1.24 1.31
C GLU A 338 7.72 0.45 0.75
N TRP A 339 8.86 0.56 1.41
CA TRP A 339 10.07 -0.22 1.19
C TRP A 339 10.57 -0.72 2.53
N PHE A 340 11.36 -1.77 2.54
CA PHE A 340 12.08 -2.20 3.73
C PHE A 340 13.58 -2.13 3.53
N VAL A 341 14.31 -1.98 4.61
CA VAL A 341 15.78 -1.97 4.61
C VAL A 341 16.24 -3.23 5.35
N PRO A 342 16.70 -4.27 4.62
CA PRO A 342 17.12 -5.49 5.28
C PRO A 342 18.47 -5.32 5.97
N THR A 343 18.67 -6.07 7.06
CA THR A 343 19.96 -6.24 7.72
C THR A 343 20.48 -7.65 7.48
N TYR A 344 21.70 -7.77 6.95
CA TYR A 344 22.39 -9.04 6.79
C TYR A 344 23.15 -9.37 8.08
N LYS A 345 22.97 -10.59 8.61
CA LYS A 345 23.70 -11.08 9.80
C LYS A 345 24.67 -12.18 9.38
N ASN A 346 25.95 -11.97 9.62
CA ASN A 346 27.03 -12.93 9.33
C ASN A 346 26.93 -14.23 10.13
#